data_c4de44ac65c532bfa783f18bd10519b8
#
_entry.id   c4de44ac65c532bfa783f18bd10519b8
#
_cell.length_a   1.000
_cell.length_b   1.000
_cell.length_c   1.000
_cell.angle_alpha   90.00
_cell.angle_beta   90.00
_cell.angle_gamma   90.00
#
_symmetry.space_group_name_H-M   'P 1'
#
loop_
_entity.id
_entity.type
_entity.pdbx_description
1 polymer ?
#
loop_
_entity_poly.entity_id
_entity_poly.type
_entity_poly.pdbx_seq_one_letter_code
_entity_poly.pdbx_strand_id
1 'polypeptide(L)'
;MFARRYTHQPVKTTLETLDDNKIKLSIELDDAEFDRSIDLAFKKIAQEVRLPGFRAGKAPRKLLEARIGLDAARQQAIQDSVPLYLSKAVREHDLDIIATPDVTLVSGEQEGPVAFDATCEVRPVISVPGYQGLRVELPAVEATEAEIEEVITSERRRHGSLTDVDRPSQAGDYVTLDLQGTRDGEPVPGLNTDDWVYEIGRGWVAPTFDEEVTGAVKGATLTFSAVPNGTEQAADFAVTVQRIQVLELADLTDEWVAEHVAEHDTITAWREAIVERIATMKLNQARNVLIDRVSDSLAELVDIDAPESMVNNDLQARVQNTVQQFQSQGIALDQWLSATGQDTNQFVDSLKEQSVKAVKVDLALRAVAGAEGLTADQDDLELEYQRIAMRVGQKVNTVRKAYEKNDAVPDLASQISKSKALDWLLHNVTMVDTEGKELNRDDILGHSHDDDHDHGHDHGDEHTGEGE
;
A
#
# COMPACT_ATOMS: atom_id res chain seq x y z
N MET A 1 41.79 39.82 18.05
CA MET A 1 40.83 40.02 19.15
C MET A 1 39.45 40.24 18.53
N PHE A 2 38.77 39.19 18.15
CA PHE A 2 37.42 39.27 17.55
C PHE A 2 36.39 39.07 18.68
N ALA A 3 35.71 40.14 19.02
CA ALA A 3 34.57 40.09 19.94
C ALA A 3 33.43 39.25 19.33
N ARG A 4 33.15 38.07 19.92
CA ARG A 4 31.93 37.34 19.66
C ARG A 4 30.76 38.27 20.06
N ARG A 5 30.01 38.76 19.06
CA ARG A 5 28.67 39.31 19.30
C ARG A 5 27.82 38.16 19.80
N TYR A 6 27.47 38.17 21.07
CA TYR A 6 26.37 37.38 21.61
C TYR A 6 25.09 37.91 20.94
N THR A 7 24.63 37.25 19.91
CA THR A 7 23.28 37.45 19.44
C THR A 7 22.37 36.91 20.51
N HIS A 8 21.62 37.78 21.15
CA HIS A 8 20.55 37.45 22.09
C HIS A 8 19.57 36.57 21.29
N GLN A 9 19.52 35.28 21.59
CA GLN A 9 18.49 34.42 21.04
C GLN A 9 17.21 34.72 21.83
N PRO A 10 16.16 35.22 21.19
CA PRO A 10 14.94 35.62 21.86
C PRO A 10 14.12 34.43 22.40
N VAL A 11 14.49 33.21 22.01
CA VAL A 11 13.89 31.95 22.42
C VAL A 11 15.03 31.04 22.89
N LYS A 12 14.90 30.52 24.09
CA LYS A 12 15.85 29.53 24.62
C LYS A 12 15.20 28.17 24.59
N THR A 13 15.86 27.21 23.92
CA THR A 13 15.39 25.85 23.81
C THR A 13 16.39 24.91 24.52
N THR A 14 15.88 23.95 25.28
CA THR A 14 16.69 22.86 25.87
C THR A 14 16.01 21.54 25.58
N LEU A 15 16.82 20.51 25.28
CA LEU A 15 16.39 19.18 24.94
C LEU A 15 16.87 18.20 26.01
N GLU A 16 15.97 17.38 26.51
CA GLU A 16 16.25 16.27 27.42
C GLU A 16 15.70 14.97 26.81
N THR A 17 16.52 13.95 26.75
CA THR A 17 16.08 12.62 26.26
C THR A 17 15.44 11.86 27.42
N LEU A 18 14.26 11.34 27.19
CA LEU A 18 13.50 10.48 28.09
C LEU A 18 13.54 9.03 27.63
N ASP A 19 12.90 8.14 28.38
CA ASP A 19 12.73 6.75 27.98
C ASP A 19 11.66 6.60 26.86
N ASP A 20 11.57 5.43 26.23
CA ASP A 20 10.55 5.07 25.24
C ASP A 20 10.48 6.00 24.00
N ASN A 21 11.61 6.38 23.44
CA ASN A 21 11.71 7.28 22.29
C ASN A 21 11.04 8.63 22.50
N LYS A 22 10.94 9.08 23.74
CA LYS A 22 10.41 10.40 24.11
C LYS A 22 11.53 11.37 24.38
N ILE A 23 11.27 12.61 24.05
CA ILE A 23 12.12 13.75 24.38
C ILE A 23 11.26 14.84 25.02
N LYS A 24 11.88 15.62 25.87
CA LYS A 24 11.30 16.81 26.45
C LYS A 24 12.00 18.03 25.88
N LEU A 25 11.24 18.89 25.21
CA LEU A 25 11.67 20.21 24.79
C LEU A 25 11.17 21.23 25.80
N SER A 26 12.09 21.93 26.46
CA SER A 26 11.71 23.08 27.30
C SER A 26 12.01 24.36 26.53
N ILE A 27 11.01 25.19 26.38
CA ILE A 27 11.05 26.41 25.55
C ILE A 27 10.72 27.59 26.42
N GLU A 28 11.59 28.58 26.47
CA GLU A 28 11.44 29.80 27.23
C GLU A 28 11.50 31.02 26.29
N LEU A 29 10.46 31.86 26.36
CA LEU A 29 10.34 33.08 25.55
C LEU A 29 10.67 34.28 26.46
N ASP A 30 11.54 35.17 25.96
CA ASP A 30 11.77 36.42 26.70
C ASP A 30 10.53 37.37 26.62
N ASP A 31 10.44 38.32 27.56
CA ASP A 31 9.30 39.25 27.63
C ASP A 31 9.11 40.07 26.35
N ALA A 32 10.20 40.42 25.66
CA ALA A 32 10.14 41.26 24.45
C ALA A 32 9.60 40.49 23.26
N GLU A 33 9.95 39.20 23.12
CA GLU A 33 9.42 38.32 22.07
C GLU A 33 7.96 37.99 22.32
N PHE A 34 7.60 37.70 23.58
CA PHE A 34 6.22 37.39 23.93
C PHE A 34 5.29 38.61 23.85
N ASP A 35 5.77 39.83 24.12
CA ASP A 35 4.96 41.05 23.95
C ASP A 35 4.56 41.27 22.49
N ARG A 36 5.40 40.86 21.54
CA ARG A 36 5.03 40.83 20.12
C ARG A 36 3.87 39.86 19.83
N SER A 37 3.86 38.70 20.49
CA SER A 37 2.75 37.76 20.37
C SER A 37 1.46 38.32 20.96
N ILE A 38 1.56 39.03 22.08
CA ILE A 38 0.43 39.78 22.68
C ILE A 38 -0.09 40.86 21.73
N ASP A 39 0.80 41.61 21.04
CA ASP A 39 0.40 42.58 20.04
C ASP A 39 -0.36 41.96 18.87
N LEU A 40 0.06 40.79 18.42
CA LEU A 40 -0.63 40.01 17.35
C LEU A 40 -2.01 39.53 17.85
N ALA A 41 -2.10 39.05 19.10
CA ALA A 41 -3.35 38.62 19.71
C ALA A 41 -4.34 39.79 19.81
N PHE A 42 -3.90 40.96 20.24
CA PHE A 42 -4.75 42.15 20.23
C PHE A 42 -5.24 42.55 18.86
N LYS A 43 -4.41 42.41 17.80
CA LYS A 43 -4.82 42.65 16.41
C LYS A 43 -5.89 41.66 15.95
N LYS A 44 -5.78 40.39 16.33
CA LYS A 44 -6.77 39.34 16.05
C LYS A 44 -8.08 39.62 16.77
N ILE A 45 -8.03 39.87 18.08
CA ILE A 45 -9.19 40.20 18.90
C ILE A 45 -9.89 41.50 18.40
N ALA A 46 -9.11 42.51 17.94
CA ALA A 46 -9.66 43.74 17.37
C ALA A 46 -10.54 43.49 16.11
N GLN A 47 -10.33 42.40 15.39
CA GLN A 47 -11.14 42.01 14.22
C GLN A 47 -12.48 41.42 14.65
N GLU A 48 -12.50 40.73 15.76
CA GLU A 48 -13.66 39.99 16.27
C GLU A 48 -14.57 40.88 17.16
N VAL A 49 -13.97 41.81 17.92
CA VAL A 49 -14.68 42.68 18.88
C VAL A 49 -15.07 44.00 18.23
N ARG A 50 -16.37 44.34 18.28
CA ARG A 50 -16.88 45.66 17.85
C ARG A 50 -16.75 46.68 18.98
N LEU A 51 -15.88 47.67 18.75
CA LEU A 51 -15.76 48.81 19.66
C LEU A 51 -16.48 50.04 19.06
N PRO A 52 -17.36 50.72 19.84
CA PRO A 52 -18.02 51.94 19.39
C PRO A 52 -16.98 53.01 18.98
N GLY A 53 -17.13 53.58 17.78
CA GLY A 53 -16.23 54.59 17.25
C GLY A 53 -15.03 54.09 16.45
N PHE A 54 -14.84 52.78 16.34
CA PHE A 54 -13.75 52.18 15.58
C PHE A 54 -14.26 51.16 14.57
N ARG A 55 -13.64 51.15 13.39
CA ARG A 55 -13.84 50.08 12.40
C ARG A 55 -13.17 48.81 12.93
N ALA A 56 -13.75 47.62 12.67
CA ALA A 56 -13.17 46.32 13.02
C ALA A 56 -11.69 46.22 12.62
N GLY A 57 -10.82 45.80 13.53
CA GLY A 57 -9.37 45.69 13.34
C GLY A 57 -8.59 47.00 13.43
N LYS A 58 -9.20 48.15 13.76
CA LYS A 58 -8.53 49.46 13.82
C LYS A 58 -8.50 50.10 15.22
N ALA A 59 -8.97 49.39 16.24
CA ALA A 59 -8.92 49.86 17.61
C ALA A 59 -7.46 49.79 18.12
N PRO A 60 -6.95 50.86 18.81
CA PRO A 60 -5.63 50.88 19.42
C PRO A 60 -5.53 49.88 20.57
N ARG A 61 -4.35 49.21 20.74
CA ARG A 61 -4.07 48.23 21.82
C ARG A 61 -4.53 48.73 23.21
N LYS A 62 -4.19 49.98 23.58
CA LYS A 62 -4.55 50.53 24.86
C LYS A 62 -6.05 50.55 25.17
N LEU A 63 -6.89 50.74 24.16
CA LEU A 63 -8.34 50.73 24.33
C LEU A 63 -8.90 49.33 24.43
N LEU A 64 -8.31 48.38 23.71
CA LEU A 64 -8.65 46.99 23.80
C LEU A 64 -8.26 46.42 25.16
N GLU A 65 -7.05 46.71 25.62
CA GLU A 65 -6.54 46.34 26.92
C GLU A 65 -7.41 46.84 28.08
N ALA A 66 -7.81 48.13 28.03
CA ALA A 66 -8.71 48.72 29.04
C ALA A 66 -10.12 48.10 29.09
N ARG A 67 -10.59 47.49 27.97
CA ARG A 67 -11.94 46.92 27.87
C ARG A 67 -12.00 45.41 28.05
N ILE A 68 -11.01 44.69 27.60
CA ILE A 68 -11.00 43.23 27.56
C ILE A 68 -10.06 42.68 28.65
N GLY A 69 -9.09 43.49 29.07
CA GLY A 69 -7.99 43.06 29.94
C GLY A 69 -6.78 42.55 29.17
N LEU A 70 -5.63 42.55 29.83
CA LEU A 70 -4.39 41.98 29.31
C LEU A 70 -4.46 40.46 29.34
N ASP A 71 -5.12 39.87 30.31
CA ASP A 71 -5.17 38.41 30.53
C ASP A 71 -5.79 37.67 29.34
N ALA A 72 -6.90 38.17 28.78
CA ALA A 72 -7.53 37.56 27.61
C ALA A 72 -6.62 37.59 26.36
N ALA A 73 -5.93 38.71 26.17
CA ALA A 73 -4.97 38.82 25.05
C ALA A 73 -3.73 37.96 25.29
N ARG A 74 -3.31 37.81 26.54
CA ARG A 74 -2.19 36.96 26.93
C ARG A 74 -2.52 35.47 26.72
N GLN A 75 -3.68 35.01 27.13
CA GLN A 75 -4.14 33.63 26.86
C GLN A 75 -4.23 33.35 25.37
N GLN A 76 -4.78 34.27 24.58
CA GLN A 76 -4.83 34.15 23.14
C GLN A 76 -3.43 34.12 22.53
N ALA A 77 -2.50 34.93 23.02
CA ALA A 77 -1.12 34.97 22.60
C ALA A 77 -0.40 33.62 22.87
N ILE A 78 -0.61 33.05 24.08
CA ILE A 78 -0.08 31.73 24.43
C ILE A 78 -0.63 30.69 23.47
N GLN A 79 -1.94 30.65 23.29
CA GLN A 79 -2.61 29.66 22.41
C GLN A 79 -2.13 29.72 20.95
N ASP A 80 -1.90 30.92 20.42
CA ASP A 80 -1.47 31.13 19.04
C ASP A 80 0.05 30.94 18.89
N SER A 81 0.87 31.26 19.89
CA SER A 81 2.33 31.27 19.77
C SER A 81 3.00 29.94 20.15
N VAL A 82 2.45 29.19 21.12
CA VAL A 82 3.03 27.90 21.54
C VAL A 82 3.26 26.95 20.38
N PRO A 83 2.30 26.69 19.47
CA PRO A 83 2.51 25.80 18.33
C PRO A 83 3.60 26.30 17.38
N LEU A 84 3.73 27.63 17.20
CA LEU A 84 4.73 28.24 16.32
C LEU A 84 6.15 28.07 16.87
N TYR A 85 6.33 28.33 18.18
CA TYR A 85 7.64 28.20 18.82
C TYR A 85 8.04 26.74 18.99
N LEU A 86 7.09 25.85 19.26
CA LEU A 86 7.33 24.41 19.26
C LEU A 86 7.79 23.91 17.89
N SER A 87 7.09 24.28 16.83
CA SER A 87 7.47 23.93 15.45
C SER A 87 8.87 24.45 15.09
N LYS A 88 9.24 25.65 15.57
CA LYS A 88 10.57 26.21 15.38
C LYS A 88 11.64 25.43 16.15
N ALA A 89 11.38 25.06 17.40
CA ALA A 89 12.30 24.29 18.23
C ALA A 89 12.50 22.87 17.67
N VAL A 90 11.43 22.22 17.19
CA VAL A 90 11.51 20.92 16.50
C VAL A 90 12.45 20.97 15.31
N ARG A 91 12.36 22.01 14.48
CA ARG A 91 13.27 22.20 13.33
C ARG A 91 14.70 22.52 13.74
N GLU A 92 14.88 23.34 14.78
CA GLU A 92 16.22 23.70 15.28
C GLU A 92 17.00 22.50 15.79
N HIS A 93 16.29 21.51 16.34
CA HIS A 93 16.87 20.27 16.86
C HIS A 93 16.76 19.09 15.91
N ASP A 94 16.26 19.31 14.68
CA ASP A 94 16.09 18.27 13.62
C ASP A 94 15.35 17.03 14.12
N LEU A 95 14.20 17.24 14.78
CA LEU A 95 13.43 16.18 15.41
C LEU A 95 12.34 15.63 14.49
N ASP A 96 12.33 14.32 14.31
CA ASP A 96 11.27 13.59 13.58
C ASP A 96 10.18 13.14 14.56
N ILE A 97 9.17 14.00 14.76
CA ILE A 97 8.07 13.76 15.68
C ILE A 97 7.02 12.87 15.04
N ILE A 98 6.62 11.79 15.73
CA ILE A 98 5.70 10.77 15.25
C ILE A 98 4.29 10.85 15.88
N ALA A 99 4.12 11.67 16.91
CA ALA A 99 2.82 11.90 17.59
C ALA A 99 2.63 13.36 17.93
N THR A 100 1.39 13.76 18.18
CA THR A 100 1.11 15.13 18.68
C THR A 100 1.77 15.32 20.04
N PRO A 101 2.65 16.34 20.20
CA PRO A 101 3.32 16.60 21.46
C PRO A 101 2.34 16.96 22.60
N ASP A 102 2.64 16.48 23.81
CA ASP A 102 1.95 16.92 25.01
C ASP A 102 2.63 18.18 25.54
N VAL A 103 1.88 19.27 25.60
CA VAL A 103 2.41 20.59 25.94
C VAL A 103 1.88 21.05 27.30
N THR A 104 2.81 21.33 28.21
CA THR A 104 2.49 21.84 29.56
C THR A 104 3.10 23.21 29.75
N LEU A 105 2.28 24.21 30.12
CA LEU A 105 2.77 25.53 30.45
C LEU A 105 3.42 25.50 31.84
N VAL A 106 4.68 25.91 31.91
CA VAL A 106 5.48 25.92 33.16
C VAL A 106 5.36 27.26 33.88
N SER A 107 5.39 28.37 33.14
CA SER A 107 5.30 29.71 33.69
C SER A 107 4.71 30.70 32.68
N GLY A 108 4.32 31.89 33.17
CA GLY A 108 3.93 32.98 32.30
C GLY A 108 2.43 33.00 31.95
N GLU A 109 1.57 32.24 32.62
CA GLU A 109 0.14 32.23 32.34
C GLU A 109 -0.50 33.61 32.61
N GLN A 110 -0.14 34.24 33.72
CA GLN A 110 -0.71 35.55 34.14
C GLN A 110 0.28 36.68 33.87
N GLU A 111 1.54 36.53 34.25
CA GLU A 111 2.59 37.56 34.09
C GLU A 111 3.99 36.96 33.93
N GLY A 112 4.96 37.75 33.47
CA GLY A 112 6.35 37.36 33.30
C GLY A 112 6.64 36.53 32.03
N PRO A 113 7.85 36.01 31.91
CA PRO A 113 8.27 35.20 30.76
C PRO A 113 7.45 33.93 30.62
N VAL A 114 7.11 33.58 29.37
CA VAL A 114 6.36 32.36 29.09
C VAL A 114 7.35 31.22 28.89
N ALA A 115 7.19 30.17 29.69
CA ALA A 115 7.91 28.92 29.49
C ALA A 115 6.93 27.73 29.43
N PHE A 116 7.21 26.82 28.52
CA PHE A 116 6.43 25.61 28.38
C PHE A 116 7.35 24.42 28.06
N ASP A 117 6.94 23.25 28.51
CA ASP A 117 7.53 21.97 28.20
C ASP A 117 6.68 21.25 27.18
N ALA A 118 7.31 20.63 26.19
CA ALA A 118 6.66 19.76 25.23
C ALA A 118 7.29 18.38 25.29
N THR A 119 6.50 17.39 25.68
CA THR A 119 6.92 15.98 25.59
C THR A 119 6.56 15.48 24.19
N CYS A 120 7.59 15.15 23.40
CA CYS A 120 7.48 14.70 22.02
C CYS A 120 7.88 13.24 21.93
N GLU A 121 7.11 12.44 21.22
CA GLU A 121 7.51 11.11 20.80
C GLU A 121 8.22 11.22 19.45
N VAL A 122 9.46 10.72 19.37
CA VAL A 122 10.30 10.81 18.18
C VAL A 122 10.51 9.44 17.57
N ARG A 123 10.73 9.43 16.25
CA ARG A 123 11.02 8.20 15.53
C ARG A 123 12.31 7.57 16.07
N PRO A 124 12.29 6.26 16.45
CA PRO A 124 13.49 5.58 16.89
C PRO A 124 14.49 5.44 15.75
N VAL A 125 15.76 5.71 16.05
CA VAL A 125 16.88 5.40 15.17
C VAL A 125 17.38 4.02 15.52
N ILE A 126 17.25 3.06 14.59
CA ILE A 126 17.62 1.67 14.80
C ILE A 126 18.81 1.27 13.93
N SER A 127 19.44 0.17 14.29
CA SER A 127 20.36 -0.57 13.42
C SER A 127 19.75 -1.92 13.08
N VAL A 128 19.96 -2.39 11.85
CA VAL A 128 19.41 -3.66 11.37
C VAL A 128 20.57 -4.56 10.95
N PRO A 129 21.20 -5.28 11.88
CA PRO A 129 22.32 -6.16 11.54
C PRO A 129 21.81 -7.34 10.67
N GLY A 130 22.59 -7.70 9.65
CA GLY A 130 22.29 -8.88 8.82
C GLY A 130 21.52 -8.63 7.53
N TYR A 131 21.06 -7.42 7.26
CA TYR A 131 20.33 -7.12 6.02
C TYR A 131 21.14 -7.39 4.73
N GLN A 132 22.49 -7.33 4.80
CA GLN A 132 23.37 -7.62 3.66
C GLN A 132 23.44 -9.11 3.27
N GLY A 133 23.00 -9.99 4.17
CA GLY A 133 23.01 -11.45 3.98
C GLY A 133 21.63 -12.07 3.74
N LEU A 134 20.65 -11.27 3.40
CA LEU A 134 19.30 -11.75 3.16
C LEU A 134 19.26 -12.76 2.02
N ARG A 135 18.50 -13.84 2.22
CA ARG A 135 18.25 -14.89 1.24
C ARG A 135 16.77 -15.13 1.15
N VAL A 136 16.22 -15.03 -0.06
CA VAL A 136 14.79 -15.20 -0.31
C VAL A 136 14.54 -16.26 -1.38
N GLU A 137 13.54 -17.09 -1.12
CA GLU A 137 13.08 -18.11 -2.05
C GLU A 137 11.99 -17.50 -2.95
N LEU A 138 12.07 -17.78 -4.26
CA LEU A 138 11.10 -17.30 -5.23
C LEU A 138 10.38 -18.46 -5.89
N PRO A 139 9.12 -18.28 -6.33
CA PRO A 139 8.45 -19.25 -7.16
C PRO A 139 9.13 -19.40 -8.53
N ALA A 140 8.92 -20.53 -9.18
CA ALA A 140 9.44 -20.78 -10.52
C ALA A 140 8.93 -19.72 -11.52
N VAL A 141 9.84 -19.19 -12.34
CA VAL A 141 9.54 -18.16 -13.35
C VAL A 141 9.36 -18.70 -14.75
N GLU A 142 9.81 -19.93 -15.00
CA GLU A 142 9.70 -20.57 -16.31
C GLU A 142 8.30 -21.15 -16.51
N ALA A 143 7.83 -21.13 -17.75
CA ALA A 143 6.61 -21.81 -18.14
C ALA A 143 6.84 -23.33 -18.15
N THR A 144 5.95 -24.10 -17.54
CA THR A 144 6.00 -25.55 -17.60
C THR A 144 5.19 -26.07 -18.78
N GLU A 145 5.58 -27.24 -19.30
CA GLU A 145 4.85 -27.90 -20.39
C GLU A 145 3.36 -28.13 -20.02
N ALA A 146 3.09 -28.48 -18.77
CA ALA A 146 1.71 -28.69 -18.29
C ALA A 146 0.85 -27.41 -18.39
N GLU A 147 1.41 -26.26 -18.04
CA GLU A 147 0.71 -24.96 -18.13
C GLU A 147 0.47 -24.57 -19.60
N ILE A 148 1.43 -24.85 -20.48
CA ILE A 148 1.29 -24.58 -21.91
C ILE A 148 0.16 -25.44 -22.48
N GLU A 149 0.16 -26.76 -22.19
CA GLU A 149 -0.88 -27.66 -22.66
C GLU A 149 -2.25 -27.37 -22.08
N GLU A 150 -2.32 -26.85 -20.83
CA GLU A 150 -3.58 -26.39 -20.23
C GLU A 150 -4.18 -25.23 -21.02
N VAL A 151 -3.37 -24.24 -21.40
CA VAL A 151 -3.82 -23.10 -22.22
C VAL A 151 -4.30 -23.58 -23.60
N ILE A 152 -3.52 -24.45 -24.27
CA ILE A 152 -3.88 -25.00 -25.56
C ILE A 152 -5.19 -25.79 -25.47
N THR A 153 -5.31 -26.66 -24.49
CA THR A 153 -6.50 -27.47 -24.26
C THR A 153 -7.71 -26.61 -23.95
N SER A 154 -7.54 -25.57 -23.11
CA SER A 154 -8.62 -24.63 -22.79
C SER A 154 -9.15 -23.91 -24.03
N GLU A 155 -8.27 -23.49 -24.95
CA GLU A 155 -8.69 -22.85 -26.19
C GLU A 155 -9.37 -23.85 -27.15
N ARG A 156 -8.83 -25.05 -27.28
CA ARG A 156 -9.48 -26.11 -28.08
C ARG A 156 -10.85 -26.49 -27.55
N ARG A 157 -11.02 -26.50 -26.19
CA ARG A 157 -12.34 -26.74 -25.54
C ARG A 157 -13.36 -25.67 -25.87
N ARG A 158 -12.92 -24.41 -25.98
CA ARG A 158 -13.81 -23.27 -26.35
C ARG A 158 -14.39 -23.44 -27.75
N HIS A 159 -13.65 -24.04 -28.65
CA HIS A 159 -14.03 -24.31 -30.06
C HIS A 159 -14.46 -25.74 -30.30
N GLY A 160 -14.57 -26.56 -29.25
CA GLY A 160 -15.01 -27.95 -29.37
C GLY A 160 -16.50 -28.08 -29.69
N SER A 161 -16.89 -29.18 -30.28
CA SER A 161 -18.26 -29.54 -30.58
C SER A 161 -18.79 -30.62 -29.64
N LEU A 162 -20.06 -30.48 -29.22
CA LEU A 162 -20.71 -31.50 -28.40
C LEU A 162 -21.40 -32.53 -29.29
N THR A 163 -20.99 -33.78 -29.16
CA THR A 163 -21.54 -34.92 -29.93
C THR A 163 -22.31 -35.85 -29.00
N ASP A 164 -23.53 -36.22 -29.38
CA ASP A 164 -24.38 -37.13 -28.62
C ASP A 164 -23.78 -38.53 -28.56
N VAL A 165 -23.84 -39.15 -27.39
CA VAL A 165 -23.36 -40.54 -27.20
C VAL A 165 -24.41 -41.40 -26.51
N ASP A 166 -24.54 -42.66 -26.95
CA ASP A 166 -25.47 -43.66 -26.41
C ASP A 166 -24.71 -44.64 -25.49
N ARG A 167 -24.00 -44.12 -24.48
CA ARG A 167 -23.34 -44.90 -23.43
C ARG A 167 -23.60 -44.29 -22.06
N PRO A 168 -23.35 -45.01 -20.96
CA PRO A 168 -23.37 -44.39 -19.64
C PRO A 168 -22.40 -43.21 -19.54
N SER A 169 -22.82 -42.16 -18.82
CA SER A 169 -22.06 -40.97 -18.59
C SER A 169 -20.75 -41.23 -17.86
N GLN A 170 -19.72 -40.45 -18.16
CA GLN A 170 -18.38 -40.53 -17.57
C GLN A 170 -17.95 -39.12 -17.09
N ALA A 171 -16.95 -39.06 -16.23
CA ALA A 171 -16.33 -37.81 -15.86
C ALA A 171 -15.80 -37.08 -17.10
N GLY A 172 -16.09 -35.78 -17.24
CA GLY A 172 -15.78 -34.93 -18.39
C GLY A 172 -16.82 -34.91 -19.49
N ASP A 173 -17.88 -35.77 -19.42
CA ASP A 173 -19.02 -35.66 -20.30
C ASP A 173 -19.91 -34.48 -19.96
N TYR A 174 -20.56 -33.94 -20.97
CA TYR A 174 -21.60 -32.91 -20.83
C TYR A 174 -22.95 -33.60 -20.80
N VAL A 175 -23.68 -33.39 -19.72
CA VAL A 175 -25.04 -33.94 -19.57
C VAL A 175 -26.04 -32.79 -19.57
N THR A 176 -27.07 -32.91 -20.41
CA THR A 176 -28.29 -32.08 -20.27
C THR A 176 -29.20 -32.76 -19.28
N LEU A 177 -29.56 -32.07 -18.22
CA LEU A 177 -30.37 -32.64 -17.14
C LEU A 177 -31.41 -31.67 -16.63
N ASP A 178 -32.52 -32.24 -16.13
CA ASP A 178 -33.49 -31.52 -15.33
C ASP A 178 -33.14 -31.78 -13.88
N LEU A 179 -32.94 -30.70 -13.13
CA LEU A 179 -32.53 -30.71 -11.70
C LEU A 179 -33.70 -30.20 -10.86
N GLN A 180 -34.05 -30.97 -9.86
CA GLN A 180 -35.03 -30.57 -8.84
C GLN A 180 -34.43 -30.86 -7.47
N GLY A 181 -34.16 -29.78 -6.72
CA GLY A 181 -33.69 -29.84 -5.33
C GLY A 181 -34.78 -29.41 -4.37
N THR A 182 -35.12 -30.28 -3.42
CA THR A 182 -36.15 -30.01 -2.40
C THR A 182 -35.62 -30.19 -1.01
N ARG A 183 -36.18 -29.48 -0.03
CA ARG A 183 -35.93 -29.66 1.39
C ARG A 183 -37.26 -29.66 2.13
N ASP A 184 -37.55 -30.72 2.89
CA ASP A 184 -38.85 -30.89 3.56
C ASP A 184 -40.04 -30.74 2.61
N GLY A 185 -39.85 -31.11 1.35
CA GLY A 185 -40.86 -31.03 0.31
C GLY A 185 -41.04 -29.66 -0.38
N GLU A 186 -40.27 -28.66 0.04
CA GLU A 186 -40.24 -27.33 -0.56
C GLU A 186 -39.08 -27.16 -1.51
N PRO A 187 -39.22 -26.49 -2.68
CA PRO A 187 -38.13 -26.24 -3.61
C PRO A 187 -37.02 -25.40 -3.00
N VAL A 188 -35.74 -25.82 -3.15
CA VAL A 188 -34.60 -25.03 -2.75
C VAL A 188 -34.21 -24.02 -3.84
N PRO A 189 -34.16 -22.72 -3.55
CA PRO A 189 -33.80 -21.71 -4.55
C PRO A 189 -32.41 -22.00 -5.17
N GLY A 190 -32.36 -21.90 -6.52
CA GLY A 190 -31.10 -22.14 -7.26
C GLY A 190 -30.81 -23.61 -7.58
N LEU A 191 -31.61 -24.57 -7.09
CA LEU A 191 -31.48 -26.01 -7.36
C LEU A 191 -32.62 -26.58 -8.19
N ASN A 192 -33.33 -25.72 -8.92
CA ASN A 192 -34.46 -26.16 -9.79
C ASN A 192 -34.28 -25.54 -11.16
N THR A 193 -33.97 -26.37 -12.14
CA THR A 193 -33.75 -25.94 -13.53
C THR A 193 -34.01 -27.10 -14.50
N ASP A 194 -34.51 -26.78 -15.66
CA ASP A 194 -34.69 -27.72 -16.76
C ASP A 194 -33.68 -27.48 -17.86
N ASP A 195 -33.37 -28.50 -18.66
CA ASP A 195 -32.43 -28.46 -19.81
C ASP A 195 -31.07 -27.87 -19.45
N TRP A 196 -30.59 -28.06 -18.22
CA TRP A 196 -29.29 -27.55 -17.78
C TRP A 196 -28.14 -28.40 -18.31
N VAL A 197 -27.20 -27.76 -19.02
CA VAL A 197 -25.98 -28.42 -19.51
C VAL A 197 -24.91 -28.36 -18.43
N TYR A 198 -24.52 -29.52 -17.96
CA TYR A 198 -23.53 -29.68 -16.89
C TYR A 198 -22.38 -30.59 -17.32
N GLU A 199 -21.15 -30.16 -17.06
CA GLU A 199 -19.96 -31.00 -17.26
C GLU A 199 -19.69 -31.79 -15.96
N ILE A 200 -19.74 -33.12 -16.04
CA ILE A 200 -19.49 -34.01 -14.91
C ILE A 200 -18.03 -33.89 -14.44
N GLY A 201 -17.82 -33.68 -13.15
CA GLY A 201 -16.51 -33.47 -12.53
C GLY A 201 -16.23 -32.01 -12.17
N ARG A 202 -17.15 -31.08 -12.38
CA ARG A 202 -16.99 -29.67 -12.00
C ARG A 202 -17.25 -29.41 -10.50
N GLY A 203 -17.97 -30.31 -9.82
CA GLY A 203 -18.29 -30.16 -8.40
C GLY A 203 -19.12 -28.96 -8.04
N TRP A 204 -19.94 -28.40 -8.96
CA TRP A 204 -20.66 -27.14 -8.72
C TRP A 204 -21.86 -27.26 -7.82
N VAL A 205 -22.52 -28.44 -7.79
CA VAL A 205 -23.80 -28.63 -7.11
C VAL A 205 -23.61 -29.09 -5.65
N ALA A 206 -22.97 -30.24 -5.49
CA ALA A 206 -22.65 -30.85 -4.21
C ALA A 206 -21.44 -31.78 -4.35
N PRO A 207 -20.68 -32.10 -3.30
CA PRO A 207 -19.47 -32.93 -3.39
C PRO A 207 -19.72 -34.33 -3.99
N THR A 208 -20.90 -34.92 -3.76
CA THR A 208 -21.26 -36.26 -4.25
C THR A 208 -22.07 -36.24 -5.55
N PHE A 209 -22.48 -35.06 -6.04
CA PHE A 209 -23.33 -34.92 -7.23
C PHE A 209 -22.73 -35.59 -8.48
N ASP A 210 -21.45 -35.36 -8.71
CA ASP A 210 -20.75 -35.90 -9.88
C ASP A 210 -20.65 -37.42 -9.84
N GLU A 211 -20.48 -38.00 -8.64
CA GLU A 211 -20.45 -39.45 -8.44
C GLU A 211 -21.80 -40.09 -8.76
N GLU A 212 -22.89 -39.49 -8.32
CA GLU A 212 -24.27 -39.95 -8.56
C GLU A 212 -24.69 -39.86 -10.03
N VAL A 213 -24.23 -38.81 -10.73
CA VAL A 213 -24.55 -38.61 -12.14
C VAL A 213 -23.63 -39.46 -13.03
N THR A 214 -22.43 -39.85 -12.57
CA THR A 214 -21.52 -40.71 -13.33
C THR A 214 -22.09 -42.10 -13.47
N GLY A 215 -22.08 -42.66 -14.69
CA GLY A 215 -22.66 -43.98 -15.00
C GLY A 215 -24.15 -43.95 -15.31
N ALA A 216 -24.80 -42.79 -15.26
CA ALA A 216 -26.19 -42.65 -15.64
C ALA A 216 -26.39 -42.84 -17.15
N VAL A 217 -27.57 -43.34 -17.54
CA VAL A 217 -27.95 -43.48 -18.95
C VAL A 217 -28.99 -42.41 -19.33
N LYS A 218 -29.06 -42.09 -20.59
CA LYS A 218 -30.12 -41.20 -21.11
C LYS A 218 -31.51 -41.67 -20.69
N GLY A 219 -32.31 -40.75 -20.18
CA GLY A 219 -33.66 -41.01 -19.68
C GLY A 219 -33.70 -41.54 -18.24
N ALA A 220 -32.58 -41.73 -17.58
CA ALA A 220 -32.55 -42.12 -16.17
C ALA A 220 -32.99 -40.96 -15.28
N THR A 221 -33.75 -41.30 -14.25
CA THR A 221 -34.06 -40.37 -13.15
C THR A 221 -33.35 -40.89 -11.90
N LEU A 222 -32.45 -40.09 -11.36
CA LEU A 222 -31.66 -40.35 -10.16
C LEU A 222 -32.26 -39.61 -8.97
N THR A 223 -32.31 -40.25 -7.82
CA THR A 223 -32.77 -39.62 -6.57
C THR A 223 -31.77 -39.88 -5.48
N PHE A 224 -31.26 -38.83 -4.87
CA PHE A 224 -30.25 -38.91 -3.78
C PHE A 224 -30.35 -37.67 -2.89
N SER A 225 -29.75 -37.74 -1.71
CA SER A 225 -29.67 -36.61 -0.80
C SER A 225 -28.21 -36.18 -0.65
N ALA A 226 -27.95 -34.88 -0.78
CA ALA A 226 -26.62 -34.30 -0.64
C ALA A 226 -26.69 -32.90 -0.03
N VAL A 227 -25.57 -32.43 0.52
CA VAL A 227 -25.45 -31.05 1.01
C VAL A 227 -24.98 -30.15 -0.15
N PRO A 228 -25.85 -29.24 -0.65
CA PRO A 228 -25.45 -28.33 -1.71
C PRO A 228 -24.28 -27.42 -1.31
N ASN A 229 -23.42 -27.10 -2.24
CA ASN A 229 -22.31 -26.19 -2.01
C ASN A 229 -22.82 -24.83 -1.48
N GLY A 230 -22.13 -24.28 -0.47
CA GLY A 230 -22.52 -23.01 0.15
C GLY A 230 -23.67 -23.13 1.16
N THR A 231 -24.12 -24.33 1.48
CA THR A 231 -25.16 -24.60 2.52
C THR A 231 -24.67 -25.62 3.53
N GLU A 232 -25.31 -25.64 4.73
CA GLU A 232 -25.00 -26.63 5.77
C GLU A 232 -26.06 -27.74 5.86
N GLN A 233 -27.17 -27.63 5.13
CA GLN A 233 -28.31 -28.51 5.23
C GLN A 233 -28.46 -29.34 3.96
N ALA A 234 -28.72 -30.61 4.11
CA ALA A 234 -28.98 -31.50 2.99
C ALA A 234 -30.24 -31.10 2.21
N ALA A 235 -30.25 -31.41 0.92
CA ALA A 235 -31.40 -31.33 0.05
C ALA A 235 -31.57 -32.67 -0.69
N ASP A 236 -32.80 -32.99 -0.99
CA ASP A 236 -33.15 -34.15 -1.80
C ASP A 236 -33.19 -33.73 -3.28
N PHE A 237 -32.36 -34.44 -4.06
CA PHE A 237 -32.22 -34.20 -5.48
C PHE A 237 -32.99 -35.22 -6.30
N ALA A 238 -33.72 -34.76 -7.30
CA ALA A 238 -34.23 -35.56 -8.39
C ALA A 238 -33.61 -35.02 -9.70
N VAL A 239 -32.82 -35.84 -10.36
CA VAL A 239 -32.06 -35.48 -11.56
C VAL A 239 -32.50 -36.38 -12.71
N THR A 240 -33.01 -35.80 -13.79
CA THR A 240 -33.35 -36.56 -14.98
C THR A 240 -32.36 -36.25 -16.10
N VAL A 241 -31.66 -37.27 -16.58
CA VAL A 241 -30.66 -37.14 -17.64
C VAL A 241 -31.35 -37.15 -19.02
N GLN A 242 -31.41 -36.00 -19.67
CA GLN A 242 -32.06 -35.84 -21.00
C GLN A 242 -31.12 -36.23 -22.13
N ARG A 243 -29.81 -35.88 -22.01
CA ARG A 243 -28.82 -36.06 -23.07
C ARG A 243 -27.44 -36.29 -22.46
N ILE A 244 -26.63 -37.08 -23.13
CA ILE A 244 -25.23 -37.25 -22.77
C ILE A 244 -24.40 -36.94 -24.01
N GLN A 245 -23.41 -36.05 -23.87
CA GLN A 245 -22.60 -35.54 -24.95
C GLN A 245 -21.11 -35.57 -24.55
N VAL A 246 -20.27 -35.83 -25.53
CA VAL A 246 -18.82 -35.74 -25.40
C VAL A 246 -18.35 -34.48 -26.10
N LEU A 247 -17.43 -33.77 -25.49
CA LEU A 247 -16.74 -32.65 -26.14
C LEU A 247 -15.67 -33.19 -27.07
N GLU A 248 -15.94 -33.15 -28.36
CA GLU A 248 -14.95 -33.49 -29.40
C GLU A 248 -14.08 -32.25 -29.66
N LEU A 249 -12.77 -32.44 -29.48
CA LEU A 249 -11.77 -31.40 -29.75
C LEU A 249 -11.22 -31.64 -31.14
N ALA A 250 -11.25 -30.63 -31.99
CA ALA A 250 -10.60 -30.68 -33.30
C ALA A 250 -9.08 -30.97 -33.13
N ASP A 251 -8.53 -31.61 -34.12
CA ASP A 251 -7.06 -31.83 -34.15
C ASP A 251 -6.33 -30.49 -34.18
N LEU A 252 -5.27 -30.39 -33.39
CA LEU A 252 -4.44 -29.21 -33.34
C LEU A 252 -3.53 -29.19 -34.58
N THR A 253 -3.88 -28.36 -35.56
CA THR A 253 -3.12 -28.13 -36.80
C THR A 253 -2.84 -26.64 -36.97
N ASP A 254 -1.92 -26.30 -37.87
CA ASP A 254 -1.63 -24.89 -38.19
C ASP A 254 -2.87 -24.19 -38.78
N GLU A 255 -3.65 -24.91 -39.60
CA GLU A 255 -4.90 -24.38 -40.15
C GLU A 255 -5.92 -24.07 -39.05
N TRP A 256 -6.02 -24.96 -38.02
CA TRP A 256 -6.89 -24.73 -36.89
C TRP A 256 -6.46 -23.50 -36.11
N VAL A 257 -5.16 -23.32 -35.88
CA VAL A 257 -4.61 -22.14 -35.19
C VAL A 257 -4.92 -20.86 -35.97
N ALA A 258 -4.66 -20.84 -37.29
CA ALA A 258 -4.94 -19.68 -38.14
C ALA A 258 -6.42 -19.30 -38.20
N GLU A 259 -7.35 -20.26 -38.01
CA GLU A 259 -8.79 -20.02 -38.03
C GLU A 259 -9.30 -19.52 -36.66
N HIS A 260 -8.77 -20.02 -35.55
CA HIS A 260 -9.38 -19.84 -34.21
C HIS A 260 -8.56 -18.98 -33.25
N VAL A 261 -7.24 -18.86 -33.47
CA VAL A 261 -6.34 -18.12 -32.61
C VAL A 261 -5.92 -16.81 -33.28
N ALA A 262 -6.37 -15.68 -32.72
CA ALA A 262 -5.99 -14.38 -33.24
C ALA A 262 -4.46 -14.17 -33.21
N GLU A 263 -3.91 -13.54 -34.27
CA GLU A 263 -2.51 -13.12 -34.37
C GLU A 263 -1.47 -14.21 -34.55
N HIS A 264 -1.90 -15.50 -34.67
CA HIS A 264 -0.99 -16.62 -34.88
C HIS A 264 -1.47 -17.55 -36.05
N ASP A 265 -0.55 -17.92 -36.92
CA ASP A 265 -0.84 -18.77 -38.08
C ASP A 265 -0.31 -20.22 -37.91
N THR A 266 0.48 -20.48 -36.86
CA THR A 266 1.10 -21.79 -36.64
C THR A 266 1.11 -22.19 -35.18
N ILE A 267 1.09 -23.48 -34.91
CA ILE A 267 1.19 -24.06 -33.55
C ILE A 267 2.47 -23.57 -32.88
N THR A 268 3.59 -23.54 -33.60
CA THR A 268 4.89 -23.12 -33.03
C THR A 268 4.86 -21.69 -32.58
N ALA A 269 4.39 -20.76 -33.42
CA ALA A 269 4.30 -19.34 -33.05
C ALA A 269 3.34 -19.10 -31.87
N TRP A 270 2.22 -19.81 -31.86
CA TRP A 270 1.28 -19.71 -30.74
C TRP A 270 1.86 -20.28 -29.43
N ARG A 271 2.56 -21.43 -29.47
CA ARG A 271 3.26 -21.97 -28.29
C ARG A 271 4.31 -21.03 -27.76
N GLU A 272 5.12 -20.42 -28.62
CA GLU A 272 6.11 -19.42 -28.21
C GLU A 272 5.46 -18.23 -27.50
N ALA A 273 4.36 -17.72 -28.05
CA ALA A 273 3.59 -16.64 -27.42
C ALA A 273 2.97 -17.04 -26.06
N ILE A 274 2.49 -18.28 -25.90
CA ILE A 274 2.02 -18.81 -24.62
C ILE A 274 3.16 -18.85 -23.61
N VAL A 275 4.33 -19.38 -24.01
CA VAL A 275 5.52 -19.46 -23.15
C VAL A 275 5.91 -18.05 -22.66
N GLU A 276 6.03 -17.10 -23.58
CA GLU A 276 6.38 -15.71 -23.25
C GLU A 276 5.36 -15.06 -22.30
N ARG A 277 4.07 -15.26 -22.54
CA ARG A 277 3.00 -14.73 -21.69
C ARG A 277 3.04 -15.33 -20.29
N ILE A 278 3.19 -16.67 -20.16
CA ILE A 278 3.27 -17.34 -18.85
C ILE A 278 4.54 -16.91 -18.12
N ALA A 279 5.68 -16.88 -18.81
CA ALA A 279 6.95 -16.44 -18.22
C ALA A 279 6.87 -14.99 -17.72
N THR A 280 6.30 -14.08 -18.50
CA THR A 280 6.10 -12.68 -18.10
C THR A 280 5.19 -12.57 -16.86
N MET A 281 4.10 -13.32 -16.83
CA MET A 281 3.18 -13.32 -15.68
C MET A 281 3.86 -13.87 -14.42
N LYS A 282 4.57 -14.99 -14.53
CA LYS A 282 5.32 -15.59 -13.41
C LYS A 282 6.46 -14.71 -12.95
N LEU A 283 7.16 -14.04 -13.85
CA LEU A 283 8.21 -13.08 -13.53
C LEU A 283 7.66 -11.88 -12.72
N ASN A 284 6.54 -11.34 -13.15
CA ASN A 284 5.88 -10.25 -12.41
C ASN A 284 5.41 -10.73 -11.02
N GLN A 285 4.90 -11.94 -10.92
CA GLN A 285 4.54 -12.54 -9.64
C GLN A 285 5.78 -12.75 -8.75
N ALA A 286 6.88 -13.27 -9.30
CA ALA A 286 8.13 -13.47 -8.56
C ALA A 286 8.71 -12.14 -8.05
N ARG A 287 8.61 -11.04 -8.83
CA ARG A 287 9.01 -9.69 -8.40
C ARG A 287 8.20 -9.20 -7.20
N ASN A 288 6.88 -9.40 -7.22
CA ASN A 288 6.03 -9.03 -6.09
C ASN A 288 6.38 -9.86 -4.84
N VAL A 289 6.53 -11.18 -5.00
CA VAL A 289 6.95 -12.09 -3.92
C VAL A 289 8.33 -11.70 -3.38
N LEU A 290 9.26 -11.27 -4.23
CA LEU A 290 10.58 -10.81 -3.81
C LEU A 290 10.48 -9.59 -2.87
N ILE A 291 9.70 -8.58 -3.27
CA ILE A 291 9.50 -7.37 -2.46
C ILE A 291 8.86 -7.72 -1.11
N ASP A 292 7.84 -8.57 -1.12
CA ASP A 292 7.14 -9.00 0.10
C ASP A 292 8.08 -9.77 1.04
N ARG A 293 8.84 -10.74 0.52
CA ARG A 293 9.76 -11.56 1.33
C ARG A 293 10.96 -10.78 1.86
N VAL A 294 11.52 -9.84 1.08
CA VAL A 294 12.55 -8.91 1.56
C VAL A 294 11.99 -8.05 2.68
N SER A 295 10.77 -7.53 2.53
CA SER A 295 10.10 -6.74 3.56
C SER A 295 9.84 -7.55 4.83
N ASP A 296 9.41 -8.81 4.70
CA ASP A 296 9.20 -9.72 5.82
C ASP A 296 10.50 -9.97 6.58
N SER A 297 11.55 -10.34 5.85
CA SER A 297 12.86 -10.59 6.44
C SER A 297 13.44 -9.34 7.12
N LEU A 298 13.22 -8.15 6.56
CA LEU A 298 13.62 -6.90 7.21
C LEU A 298 12.85 -6.64 8.50
N ALA A 299 11.54 -6.88 8.52
CA ALA A 299 10.72 -6.70 9.72
C ALA A 299 11.17 -7.63 10.85
N GLU A 300 11.58 -8.87 10.53
CA GLU A 300 12.10 -9.84 11.49
C GLU A 300 13.46 -9.43 12.09
N LEU A 301 14.29 -8.69 11.32
CA LEU A 301 15.57 -8.19 11.81
C LEU A 301 15.43 -6.98 12.76
N VAL A 302 14.25 -6.38 12.86
CA VAL A 302 14.00 -5.24 13.78
C VAL A 302 13.75 -5.74 15.18
N ASP A 303 14.72 -5.50 16.08
CA ASP A 303 14.77 -5.99 17.48
C ASP A 303 14.13 -5.00 18.47
N ILE A 304 13.19 -4.17 18.01
CA ILE A 304 12.40 -3.30 18.87
C ILE A 304 10.90 -3.50 18.61
N ASP A 305 10.09 -3.15 19.59
CA ASP A 305 8.67 -3.02 19.39
C ASP A 305 8.37 -1.80 18.51
N ALA A 306 7.43 -1.97 17.60
CA ALA A 306 6.99 -0.85 16.75
C ALA A 306 6.31 0.22 17.63
N PRO A 307 6.69 1.52 17.51
CA PRO A 307 6.07 2.59 18.28
C PRO A 307 4.55 2.61 18.06
N GLU A 308 3.80 2.63 19.16
CA GLU A 308 2.33 2.50 19.12
C GLU A 308 1.68 3.64 18.34
N SER A 309 2.21 4.85 18.44
CA SER A 309 1.75 6.01 17.67
C SER A 309 1.88 5.80 16.15
N MET A 310 3.00 5.23 15.68
CA MET A 310 3.19 4.91 14.28
C MET A 310 2.24 3.80 13.81
N VAL A 311 2.08 2.74 14.63
CA VAL A 311 1.16 1.63 14.33
C VAL A 311 -0.27 2.13 14.23
N ASN A 312 -0.72 2.99 15.17
CA ASN A 312 -2.07 3.53 15.15
C ASN A 312 -2.32 4.45 13.95
N ASN A 313 -1.34 5.25 13.54
CA ASN A 313 -1.43 6.11 12.37
C ASN A 313 -1.55 5.27 11.07
N ASP A 314 -0.73 4.23 10.91
CA ASP A 314 -0.80 3.31 9.76
C ASP A 314 -2.12 2.53 9.75
N LEU A 315 -2.54 2.00 10.90
CA LEU A 315 -3.82 1.29 11.04
C LEU A 315 -5.00 2.17 10.64
N GLN A 316 -5.04 3.41 11.11
CA GLN A 316 -6.09 4.35 10.74
C GLN A 316 -6.13 4.60 9.23
N ALA A 317 -4.97 4.79 8.59
CA ALA A 317 -4.86 4.97 7.16
C ALA A 317 -5.34 3.71 6.40
N ARG A 318 -4.97 2.50 6.84
CA ARG A 318 -5.41 1.23 6.24
C ARG A 318 -6.92 1.06 6.33
N VAL A 319 -7.50 1.29 7.51
CA VAL A 319 -8.95 1.22 7.71
C VAL A 319 -9.68 2.19 6.76
N GLN A 320 -9.22 3.44 6.68
CA GLN A 320 -9.83 4.44 5.78
C GLN A 320 -9.73 4.02 4.31
N ASN A 321 -8.55 3.55 3.87
CA ASN A 321 -8.34 3.09 2.49
C ASN A 321 -9.22 1.88 2.16
N THR A 322 -9.33 0.91 3.08
CA THR A 322 -10.17 -0.28 2.89
C THR A 322 -11.65 0.10 2.78
N VAL A 323 -12.14 0.95 3.67
CA VAL A 323 -13.52 1.45 3.62
C VAL A 323 -13.79 2.18 2.31
N GLN A 324 -12.87 3.03 1.87
CA GLN A 324 -12.99 3.76 0.60
C GLN A 324 -12.98 2.81 -0.61
N GLN A 325 -12.15 1.77 -0.59
CA GLN A 325 -12.10 0.75 -1.64
C GLN A 325 -13.43 -0.01 -1.75
N PHE A 326 -14.00 -0.48 -0.63
CA PHE A 326 -15.30 -1.14 -0.62
C PHE A 326 -16.42 -0.22 -1.10
N GLN A 327 -16.43 1.04 -0.64
CA GLN A 327 -17.41 2.04 -1.08
C GLN A 327 -17.33 2.28 -2.59
N SER A 328 -16.13 2.32 -3.18
CA SER A 328 -15.94 2.50 -4.62
C SER A 328 -16.49 1.31 -5.45
N GLN A 329 -16.55 0.12 -4.84
CA GLN A 329 -17.11 -1.10 -5.42
C GLN A 329 -18.62 -1.26 -5.12
N GLY A 330 -19.22 -0.32 -4.38
CA GLY A 330 -20.62 -0.39 -3.97
C GLY A 330 -20.92 -1.44 -2.90
N ILE A 331 -19.90 -1.92 -2.20
CA ILE A 331 -20.01 -2.94 -1.15
C ILE A 331 -19.91 -2.24 0.22
N ALA A 332 -20.85 -2.53 1.12
CA ALA A 332 -20.73 -2.08 2.50
C ALA A 332 -19.85 -3.05 3.30
N LEU A 333 -18.93 -2.50 4.12
CA LEU A 333 -17.97 -3.32 4.89
C LEU A 333 -18.66 -4.35 5.79
N ASP A 334 -19.78 -3.98 6.42
CA ASP A 334 -20.58 -4.87 7.27
C ASP A 334 -21.22 -6.03 6.49
N GLN A 335 -21.64 -5.80 5.25
CA GLN A 335 -22.13 -6.84 4.37
C GLN A 335 -21.01 -7.81 3.96
N TRP A 336 -19.81 -7.29 3.67
CA TRP A 336 -18.66 -8.11 3.33
C TRP A 336 -18.23 -8.97 4.52
N LEU A 337 -18.11 -8.39 5.72
CA LEU A 337 -17.78 -9.12 6.96
C LEU A 337 -18.79 -10.22 7.24
N SER A 338 -20.07 -9.92 7.10
CA SER A 338 -21.14 -10.91 7.27
C SER A 338 -21.09 -12.06 6.26
N ALA A 339 -20.76 -11.75 4.99
CA ALA A 339 -20.64 -12.75 3.92
C ALA A 339 -19.39 -13.64 4.08
N THR A 340 -18.32 -13.12 4.66
CA THR A 340 -17.06 -13.86 4.90
C THR A 340 -17.01 -14.55 6.27
N GLY A 341 -18.01 -14.29 7.14
CA GLY A 341 -18.05 -14.81 8.51
C GLY A 341 -16.96 -14.24 9.43
N GLN A 342 -16.34 -13.11 9.04
CA GLN A 342 -15.33 -12.45 9.85
C GLN A 342 -15.96 -11.49 10.86
N ASP A 343 -15.47 -11.52 12.10
CA ASP A 343 -15.79 -10.51 13.11
C ASP A 343 -14.98 -9.24 12.89
N THR A 344 -15.59 -8.09 13.16
CA THR A 344 -14.97 -6.78 13.05
C THR A 344 -13.65 -6.67 13.83
N ASN A 345 -13.58 -7.28 15.02
CA ASN A 345 -12.36 -7.26 15.83
C ASN A 345 -11.24 -8.04 15.15
N GLN A 346 -11.53 -9.25 14.63
CA GLN A 346 -10.56 -10.07 13.89
C GLN A 346 -10.03 -9.33 12.66
N PHE A 347 -10.92 -8.62 11.96
CA PHE A 347 -10.53 -7.79 10.82
C PHE A 347 -9.58 -6.65 11.23
N VAL A 348 -9.92 -5.91 12.29
CA VAL A 348 -9.06 -4.84 12.81
C VAL A 348 -7.73 -5.38 13.34
N ASP A 349 -7.73 -6.51 14.03
CA ASP A 349 -6.52 -7.15 14.54
C ASP A 349 -5.60 -7.58 13.39
N SER A 350 -6.14 -8.13 12.30
CA SER A 350 -5.35 -8.47 11.10
C SER A 350 -4.71 -7.24 10.44
N LEU A 351 -5.42 -6.12 10.39
CA LEU A 351 -4.87 -4.86 9.90
C LEU A 351 -3.80 -4.31 10.84
N LYS A 352 -3.97 -4.48 12.16
CA LYS A 352 -2.97 -4.05 13.15
C LYS A 352 -1.66 -4.84 13.04
N GLU A 353 -1.72 -6.15 12.81
CA GLU A 353 -0.53 -6.98 12.55
C GLU A 353 0.21 -6.49 11.31
N GLN A 354 -0.52 -6.20 10.23
CA GLN A 354 0.06 -5.63 9.02
C GLN A 354 0.68 -4.24 9.29
N SER A 355 0.06 -3.42 10.14
CA SER A 355 0.58 -2.11 10.51
C SER A 355 1.87 -2.21 11.32
N VAL A 356 1.95 -3.14 12.27
CA VAL A 356 3.17 -3.42 13.03
C VAL A 356 4.32 -3.80 12.09
N LYS A 357 4.06 -4.72 11.15
CA LYS A 357 5.04 -5.11 10.13
C LYS A 357 5.47 -3.93 9.27
N ALA A 358 4.53 -3.13 8.75
CA ALA A 358 4.82 -1.98 7.91
C ALA A 358 5.67 -0.92 8.63
N VAL A 359 5.40 -0.68 9.91
CA VAL A 359 6.22 0.24 10.74
C VAL A 359 7.62 -0.31 10.93
N LYS A 360 7.79 -1.60 11.21
CA LYS A 360 9.12 -2.23 11.32
C LYS A 360 9.90 -2.13 10.00
N VAL A 361 9.24 -2.37 8.86
CA VAL A 361 9.85 -2.22 7.52
C VAL A 361 10.24 -0.75 7.27
N ASP A 362 9.41 0.22 7.60
CA ASP A 362 9.73 1.66 7.47
C ASP A 362 11.00 2.02 8.25
N LEU A 363 11.08 1.58 9.50
CA LEU A 363 12.25 1.83 10.36
C LEU A 363 13.51 1.13 9.81
N ALA A 364 13.38 -0.12 9.34
CA ALA A 364 14.47 -0.87 8.76
C ALA A 364 15.00 -0.24 7.47
N LEU A 365 14.12 0.17 6.56
CA LEU A 365 14.53 0.83 5.31
C LEU A 365 15.24 2.17 5.58
N ARG A 366 14.82 2.94 6.58
CA ARG A 366 15.53 4.16 7.02
C ARG A 366 16.91 3.83 7.56
N ALA A 367 17.03 2.77 8.36
CA ALA A 367 18.32 2.33 8.90
C ALA A 367 19.28 1.87 7.79
N VAL A 368 18.77 1.10 6.80
CA VAL A 368 19.56 0.68 5.64
C VAL A 368 19.95 1.88 4.78
N ALA A 369 19.02 2.82 4.51
CA ALA A 369 19.33 4.05 3.77
C ALA A 369 20.46 4.84 4.44
N GLY A 370 20.42 4.99 5.76
CA GLY A 370 21.45 5.66 6.52
C GLY A 370 22.79 4.92 6.49
N ALA A 371 22.78 3.59 6.63
CA ALA A 371 23.99 2.76 6.62
C ALA A 371 24.70 2.75 5.27
N GLU A 372 23.95 2.72 4.16
CA GLU A 372 24.47 2.70 2.79
C GLU A 372 24.61 4.10 2.17
N GLY A 373 24.27 5.18 2.91
CA GLY A 373 24.40 6.56 2.44
C GLY A 373 23.40 6.92 1.32
N LEU A 374 22.28 6.24 1.24
CA LEU A 374 21.26 6.39 0.18
C LEU A 374 20.33 7.57 0.48
N THR A 375 20.83 8.77 0.28
CA THR A 375 20.07 10.01 0.47
C THR A 375 19.41 10.47 -0.82
N ALA A 376 18.29 11.20 -0.66
CA ALA A 376 17.65 11.88 -1.79
C ALA A 376 18.41 13.16 -2.13
N ASP A 377 18.80 13.34 -3.37
CA ASP A 377 19.38 14.57 -3.90
C ASP A 377 18.34 15.45 -4.59
N GLN A 378 18.79 16.53 -5.22
CA GLN A 378 17.89 17.49 -5.86
C GLN A 378 17.26 16.93 -7.15
N ASP A 379 17.97 16.09 -7.86
CA ASP A 379 17.48 15.46 -9.10
C ASP A 379 16.44 14.40 -8.79
N ASP A 380 16.62 13.64 -7.73
CA ASP A 380 15.63 12.72 -7.21
C ASP A 380 14.30 13.41 -6.85
N LEU A 381 14.40 14.54 -6.12
CA LEU A 381 13.23 15.34 -5.75
C LEU A 381 12.51 15.88 -6.98
N GLU A 382 13.26 16.35 -7.99
CA GLU A 382 12.69 16.87 -9.23
C GLU A 382 11.95 15.77 -10.00
N LEU A 383 12.56 14.58 -10.11
CA LEU A 383 11.95 13.43 -10.75
C LEU A 383 10.65 13.01 -10.04
N GLU A 384 10.66 13.02 -8.70
CA GLU A 384 9.47 12.65 -7.93
C GLU A 384 8.36 13.72 -8.05
N TYR A 385 8.71 15.01 -8.08
CA TYR A 385 7.72 16.06 -8.39
C TYR A 385 7.10 15.88 -9.77
N GLN A 386 7.86 15.43 -10.77
CA GLN A 386 7.34 15.13 -12.11
C GLN A 386 6.36 13.95 -12.07
N ARG A 387 6.71 12.86 -11.36
CA ARG A 387 5.84 11.69 -11.19
C ARG A 387 4.53 12.05 -10.51
N ILE A 388 4.61 12.81 -9.41
CA ILE A 388 3.42 13.28 -8.69
C ILE A 388 2.57 14.17 -9.58
N ALA A 389 3.19 15.13 -10.29
CA ALA A 389 2.51 16.08 -11.19
C ALA A 389 1.73 15.35 -12.28
N MET A 390 2.32 14.32 -12.90
CA MET A 390 1.64 13.46 -13.89
C MET A 390 0.44 12.71 -13.27
N ARG A 391 0.62 12.15 -12.06
CA ARG A 391 -0.45 11.40 -11.37
C ARG A 391 -1.66 12.27 -11.03
N VAL A 392 -1.42 13.50 -10.56
CA VAL A 392 -2.50 14.42 -10.15
C VAL A 392 -2.95 15.39 -11.25
N GLY A 393 -2.37 15.32 -12.45
CA GLY A 393 -2.73 16.19 -13.57
C GLY A 393 -2.38 17.67 -13.34
N GLN A 394 -1.32 17.98 -12.58
CA GLN A 394 -0.90 19.33 -12.24
C GLN A 394 0.47 19.68 -12.84
N LYS A 395 0.84 20.96 -12.79
CA LYS A 395 2.18 21.40 -13.20
C LYS A 395 3.20 21.10 -12.10
N VAL A 396 4.39 20.65 -12.46
CA VAL A 396 5.50 20.33 -11.53
C VAL A 396 5.77 21.46 -10.54
N ASN A 397 5.85 22.70 -11.01
CA ASN A 397 6.06 23.87 -10.13
C ASN A 397 4.94 24.10 -9.12
N THR A 398 3.70 23.67 -9.39
CA THR A 398 2.58 23.77 -8.45
C THR A 398 2.76 22.74 -7.34
N VAL A 399 3.13 21.53 -7.70
CA VAL A 399 3.43 20.43 -6.76
C VAL A 399 4.59 20.83 -5.85
N ARG A 400 5.73 21.24 -6.42
CA ARG A 400 6.91 21.71 -5.67
C ARG A 400 6.54 22.76 -4.62
N LYS A 401 5.86 23.84 -5.04
CA LYS A 401 5.44 24.92 -4.14
C LYS A 401 4.48 24.44 -3.03
N ALA A 402 3.66 23.44 -3.30
CA ALA A 402 2.79 22.87 -2.29
C ALA A 402 3.60 22.12 -1.22
N TYR A 403 4.59 21.30 -1.62
CA TYR A 403 5.49 20.63 -0.69
C TYR A 403 6.34 21.60 0.13
N GLU A 404 6.94 22.60 -0.51
CA GLU A 404 7.72 23.66 0.16
C GLU A 404 6.87 24.48 1.15
N LYS A 405 5.65 24.84 0.77
CA LYS A 405 4.74 25.62 1.62
C LYS A 405 4.27 24.84 2.86
N ASN A 406 4.11 23.53 2.71
CA ASN A 406 3.61 22.66 3.78
C ASN A 406 4.74 21.99 4.58
N ASP A 407 6.01 22.39 4.37
CA ASP A 407 7.19 21.77 4.98
C ASP A 407 7.29 20.24 4.76
N ALA A 408 6.76 19.73 3.65
CA ALA A 408 6.68 18.29 3.36
C ALA A 408 7.87 17.77 2.51
N VAL A 409 8.85 18.61 2.21
CA VAL A 409 10.04 18.21 1.44
C VAL A 409 10.89 17.17 2.19
N PRO A 410 11.12 17.28 3.52
CA PRO A 410 11.87 16.26 4.26
C PRO A 410 11.19 14.88 4.23
N ASP A 411 9.86 14.84 4.32
CA ASP A 411 9.10 13.59 4.24
C ASP A 411 9.23 12.95 2.86
N LEU A 412 9.17 13.76 1.79
CA LEU A 412 9.37 13.28 0.43
C LEU A 412 10.79 12.74 0.24
N ALA A 413 11.81 13.47 0.71
CA ALA A 413 13.20 13.01 0.66
C ALA A 413 13.40 11.68 1.41
N SER A 414 12.75 11.54 2.57
CA SER A 414 12.77 10.30 3.33
C SER A 414 12.10 9.13 2.59
N GLN A 415 10.98 9.38 1.89
CA GLN A 415 10.34 8.36 1.05
C GLN A 415 11.25 7.92 -0.10
N ILE A 416 11.91 8.86 -0.77
CA ILE A 416 12.87 8.57 -1.83
C ILE A 416 14.05 7.73 -1.29
N SER A 417 14.62 8.12 -0.14
CA SER A 417 15.73 7.37 0.49
C SER A 417 15.32 5.94 0.83
N LYS A 418 14.11 5.72 1.33
CA LYS A 418 13.58 4.37 1.60
C LYS A 418 13.38 3.57 0.30
N SER A 419 12.91 4.22 -0.75
CA SER A 419 12.77 3.59 -2.07
C SER A 419 14.12 3.14 -2.63
N LYS A 420 15.15 4.00 -2.52
CA LYS A 420 16.53 3.66 -2.88
C LYS A 420 17.08 2.51 -2.02
N ALA A 421 16.76 2.47 -0.73
CA ALA A 421 17.17 1.38 0.15
C ALA A 421 16.52 0.05 -0.21
N LEU A 422 15.23 0.06 -0.55
CA LEU A 422 14.54 -1.13 -1.03
C LEU A 422 15.15 -1.62 -2.36
N ASP A 423 15.36 -0.73 -3.30
CA ASP A 423 15.99 -1.04 -4.58
C ASP A 423 17.39 -1.62 -4.39
N TRP A 424 18.21 -1.00 -3.55
CA TRP A 424 19.51 -1.51 -3.18
C TRP A 424 19.43 -2.94 -2.59
N LEU A 425 18.48 -3.19 -1.70
CA LEU A 425 18.26 -4.52 -1.12
C LEU A 425 17.90 -5.55 -2.17
N LEU A 426 16.96 -5.23 -3.07
CA LEU A 426 16.56 -6.12 -4.16
C LEU A 426 17.75 -6.49 -5.06
N HIS A 427 18.70 -5.57 -5.24
CA HIS A 427 19.92 -5.81 -6.01
C HIS A 427 21.03 -6.56 -5.21
N ASN A 428 20.94 -6.65 -3.90
CA ASN A 428 21.97 -7.27 -3.06
C ASN A 428 21.51 -8.55 -2.33
N VAL A 429 20.21 -8.88 -2.39
CA VAL A 429 19.68 -10.11 -1.79
C VAL A 429 20.04 -11.33 -2.65
N THR A 430 20.30 -12.48 -2.00
CA THR A 430 20.45 -13.77 -2.67
C THR A 430 19.08 -14.36 -2.96
N MET A 431 18.76 -14.50 -4.24
CA MET A 431 17.49 -15.10 -4.71
C MET A 431 17.73 -16.58 -4.98
N VAL A 432 16.83 -17.44 -4.50
CA VAL A 432 16.89 -18.89 -4.73
C VAL A 432 15.52 -19.41 -5.15
N ASP A 433 15.53 -20.51 -5.92
CA ASP A 433 14.31 -21.25 -6.22
C ASP A 433 13.89 -22.17 -5.04
N THR A 434 12.80 -22.90 -5.22
CA THR A 434 12.26 -23.84 -4.23
C THR A 434 13.18 -25.05 -3.96
N GLU A 435 14.19 -25.29 -4.81
CA GLU A 435 15.22 -26.31 -4.64
C GLU A 435 16.48 -25.76 -3.96
N GLY A 436 16.53 -24.46 -3.72
CA GLY A 436 17.66 -23.75 -3.09
C GLY A 436 18.78 -23.37 -4.06
N LYS A 437 18.58 -23.49 -5.37
CA LYS A 437 19.52 -23.04 -6.41
C LYS A 437 19.41 -21.53 -6.57
N GLU A 438 20.55 -20.86 -6.67
CA GLU A 438 20.58 -19.42 -6.90
C GLU A 438 20.03 -19.06 -8.28
N LEU A 439 19.15 -18.05 -8.28
CA LEU A 439 18.56 -17.47 -9.47
C LEU A 439 19.41 -16.27 -9.92
N ASN A 440 19.48 -16.08 -11.25
CA ASN A 440 20.12 -14.91 -11.80
C ASN A 440 19.24 -13.67 -11.54
N ARG A 441 19.85 -12.66 -10.93
CA ARG A 441 19.19 -11.41 -10.57
C ARG A 441 18.65 -10.67 -11.77
N ASP A 442 19.45 -10.58 -12.85
CA ASP A 442 19.11 -9.81 -14.03
C ASP A 442 17.88 -10.39 -14.74
N ASP A 443 17.72 -11.71 -14.70
CA ASP A 443 16.52 -12.39 -15.22
C ASP A 443 15.27 -12.03 -14.43
N ILE A 444 15.41 -11.82 -13.10
CA ILE A 444 14.29 -11.48 -12.23
C ILE A 444 13.97 -9.98 -12.30
N LEU A 445 14.96 -9.10 -12.16
CA LEU A 445 14.76 -7.65 -12.10
C LEU A 445 14.57 -7.00 -13.47
N GLY A 446 15.03 -7.64 -14.54
CA GLY A 446 14.81 -7.18 -15.92
C GLY A 446 15.78 -6.09 -16.38
N HIS A 447 16.97 -6.00 -15.79
CA HIS A 447 18.03 -5.15 -16.29
C HIS A 447 18.73 -5.89 -17.44
N SER A 448 18.42 -5.50 -18.68
CA SER A 448 19.28 -5.87 -19.80
C SER A 448 20.54 -5.01 -19.75
N HIS A 449 21.68 -5.59 -20.04
CA HIS A 449 23.01 -4.96 -20.05
C HIS A 449 23.19 -3.76 -21.01
N ASP A 450 22.10 -3.18 -21.54
CA ASP A 450 22.15 -2.10 -22.54
C ASP A 450 22.03 -0.68 -21.95
N ASP A 451 21.88 -0.51 -20.60
CA ASP A 451 21.79 0.81 -19.96
C ASP A 451 23.09 1.24 -19.25
N ASP A 452 24.25 0.81 -19.71
CA ASP A 452 25.53 1.44 -19.40
C ASP A 452 25.60 2.83 -20.10
N HIS A 453 24.83 3.79 -19.63
CA HIS A 453 25.06 5.18 -19.94
C HIS A 453 26.32 5.64 -19.18
N ASP A 454 27.43 5.49 -19.88
CA ASP A 454 28.71 6.12 -19.65
C ASP A 454 28.54 7.61 -19.32
N HIS A 455 28.55 7.97 -18.03
CA HIS A 455 28.75 9.32 -17.58
C HIS A 455 30.26 9.63 -17.59
N GLY A 456 30.83 9.61 -18.78
CA GLY A 456 32.14 10.15 -19.04
C GLY A 456 32.16 11.65 -18.86
N HIS A 457 32.59 12.11 -17.70
CA HIS A 457 33.05 13.49 -17.52
C HIS A 457 34.37 13.64 -18.25
N ASP A 458 34.29 14.06 -19.52
CA ASP A 458 35.46 14.55 -20.26
C ASP A 458 35.62 16.05 -19.96
N HIS A 459 36.54 16.38 -19.05
CA HIS A 459 37.12 17.68 -18.89
C HIS A 459 38.27 17.82 -19.90
N GLY A 460 37.94 18.26 -21.11
CA GLY A 460 38.88 18.67 -22.10
C GLY A 460 39.11 20.18 -22.04
N ASP A 461 40.15 20.58 -21.25
CA ASP A 461 40.86 21.85 -21.48
C ASP A 461 41.53 21.81 -22.86
N GLU A 462 41.20 22.72 -23.72
CA GLU A 462 42.16 23.19 -24.73
C GLU A 462 41.92 24.68 -25.07
N HIS A 463 42.87 25.47 -24.54
CA HIS A 463 43.29 26.76 -25.04
C HIS A 463 44.00 26.59 -26.39
N THR A 464 43.85 27.57 -27.24
CA THR A 464 44.73 28.24 -28.22
C THR A 464 43.85 28.57 -29.40
N GLY A 465 43.70 29.78 -29.90
CA GLY A 465 44.70 30.81 -30.10
C GLY A 465 44.71 31.20 -31.58
N GLU A 466 44.45 32.46 -31.90
CA GLU A 466 44.83 33.20 -33.12
C GLU A 466 44.17 32.80 -34.48
N GLY A 467 43.52 33.72 -35.10
CA GLY A 467 44.04 34.65 -36.02
C GLY A 467 43.18 34.84 -37.30
N GLU A 468 42.92 36.09 -37.61
CA GLU A 468 42.45 36.79 -38.79
C GLU A 468 40.95 37.09 -38.92
#